data_0dcfee120ff5b999c7d92a790bf2591e
#
_entry.id   0dcfee120ff5b999c7d92a790bf2591e
#
_cell.length_a   1.000
_cell.length_b   1.000
_cell.length_c   1.000
_cell.angle_alpha   90.00
_cell.angle_beta   90.00
_cell.angle_gamma   90.00
#
_symmetry.space_group_name_H-M   'P 1'
#
loop_
_entity.id
_entity.type
_entity.pdbx_description
1 polymer ?
#
loop_
_entity_poly.entity_id
_entity_poly.type
_entity_poly.pdbx_seq_one_letter_code
_entity_poly.pdbx_strand_id
1 'polypeptide(L)'
;VRFRAPVAVALAATLLTGCAQSVDPIERLGKKAAQRVRPHGPAPEQPYRHWGLTAPLAPAPKPSPGPPARSAGPGLPPVVDHIRTRDRVVFLTYDHEASARRDPNFTDMVRELRLPVTEFGTAQGRRPVAGLPYDAQRTEICGHLARPRPRLLRPPDGTYDTTTRRAAADCGISALVLWRASTTTGTLTYARGAHRLTPGDIVRITPTDTTVRLLRGIQERGLTVGRLEDYL
;
A
#
# COMPACT_ATOMS: atom_id res chain seq x y z
N VAL A 1 16.08 -77.85 72.62
CA VAL A 1 17.53 -77.60 72.74
C VAL A 1 17.96 -76.64 71.63
N ARG A 2 18.58 -75.59 72.04
CA ARG A 2 19.17 -74.46 71.35
C ARG A 2 20.20 -74.94 70.29
N PHE A 3 20.29 -74.16 69.16
CA PHE A 3 21.64 -73.63 68.78
C PHE A 3 21.44 -72.48 67.77
N ARG A 4 22.28 -71.50 68.01
CA ARG A 4 22.39 -70.15 67.40
C ARG A 4 23.22 -70.16 66.13
N ALA A 5 22.83 -69.28 65.17
CA ALA A 5 23.62 -68.36 64.34
C ALA A 5 24.97 -68.79 63.73
N PRO A 6 25.54 -68.08 62.78
CA PRO A 6 25.46 -66.62 62.50
C PRO A 6 25.23 -66.21 61.03
N VAL A 7 24.95 -64.94 60.96
CA VAL A 7 24.86 -64.06 59.79
C VAL A 7 26.18 -63.90 59.06
N ALA A 8 26.19 -64.03 57.77
CA ALA A 8 27.24 -63.52 56.93
C ALA A 8 26.64 -62.46 55.99
N VAL A 9 26.98 -61.20 56.27
CA VAL A 9 26.60 -60.01 55.45
C VAL A 9 27.60 -59.96 54.31
N ALA A 10 27.12 -60.17 53.08
CA ALA A 10 27.92 -59.89 51.86
C ALA A 10 27.48 -58.48 51.34
N LEU A 11 28.37 -57.51 51.46
CA LEU A 11 28.25 -56.17 50.95
C LEU A 11 28.56 -56.19 49.44
N ALA A 12 27.53 -56.15 48.61
CA ALA A 12 27.71 -55.96 47.18
C ALA A 12 27.64 -54.44 46.85
N ALA A 13 28.77 -53.83 46.64
CA ALA A 13 28.91 -52.47 46.15
C ALA A 13 28.64 -52.44 44.65
N THR A 14 27.46 -52.05 44.27
CA THR A 14 27.12 -51.72 42.87
C THR A 14 27.57 -50.30 42.56
N LEU A 15 28.62 -50.15 41.81
CA LEU A 15 29.09 -48.92 41.19
C LEU A 15 28.08 -48.52 40.07
N LEU A 16 27.18 -47.60 40.36
CA LEU A 16 26.37 -46.92 39.36
C LEU A 16 27.23 -45.84 38.69
N THR A 17 27.87 -46.18 37.57
CA THR A 17 28.42 -45.21 36.63
C THR A 17 27.28 -44.47 35.95
N GLY A 18 26.85 -43.36 36.54
CA GLY A 18 25.97 -42.41 35.90
C GLY A 18 26.69 -41.68 34.78
N CYS A 19 26.41 -42.00 33.53
CA CYS A 19 26.78 -41.15 32.41
C CYS A 19 26.04 -39.79 32.55
N ALA A 20 26.71 -38.82 33.13
CA ALA A 20 26.28 -37.46 33.08
C ALA A 20 26.47 -36.98 31.63
N GLN A 21 25.38 -37.00 30.86
CA GLN A 21 25.37 -36.28 29.58
C GLN A 21 25.57 -34.79 29.89
N SER A 22 26.74 -34.28 29.55
CA SER A 22 27.06 -32.87 29.61
C SER A 22 26.23 -32.16 28.52
N VAL A 23 25.07 -31.69 28.89
CA VAL A 23 24.24 -30.85 27.99
C VAL A 23 24.92 -29.50 27.89
N ASP A 24 25.35 -29.16 26.67
CA ASP A 24 26.03 -27.91 26.35
C ASP A 24 25.24 -26.72 26.94
N PRO A 25 25.87 -25.84 27.71
CA PRO A 25 25.22 -24.66 28.28
C PRO A 25 24.52 -23.79 27.22
N ILE A 26 25.03 -23.83 25.98
CA ILE A 26 24.45 -23.07 24.84
C ILE A 26 23.10 -23.67 24.41
N GLU A 27 22.96 -25.01 24.39
CA GLU A 27 21.67 -25.66 24.09
C GLU A 27 20.61 -25.37 25.16
N ARG A 28 21.02 -25.31 26.43
CA ARG A 28 20.09 -24.91 27.52
C ARG A 28 19.64 -23.48 27.43
N LEU A 29 20.51 -22.58 27.04
CA LEU A 29 20.15 -21.15 26.80
C LEU A 29 19.26 -21.00 25.56
N GLY A 30 19.54 -21.71 24.48
CA GLY A 30 18.71 -21.73 23.28
C GLY A 30 17.29 -22.27 23.54
N LYS A 31 17.16 -23.40 24.27
CA LYS A 31 15.85 -23.94 24.65
C LYS A 31 15.08 -23.01 25.59
N LYS A 32 15.73 -22.37 26.56
CA LYS A 32 15.09 -21.38 27.45
C LYS A 32 14.70 -20.11 26.73
N ALA A 33 15.49 -19.66 25.75
CA ALA A 33 15.14 -18.51 24.91
C ALA A 33 13.94 -18.83 23.98
N ALA A 34 13.94 -19.99 23.35
CA ALA A 34 12.82 -20.44 22.51
C ALA A 34 11.51 -20.64 23.29
N GLN A 35 11.60 -21.07 24.55
CA GLN A 35 10.42 -21.22 25.41
C GLN A 35 9.86 -19.88 25.92
N ARG A 36 10.69 -18.83 25.97
CA ARG A 36 10.25 -17.47 26.35
C ARG A 36 9.58 -16.72 25.21
N VAL A 37 9.75 -17.16 23.97
CA VAL A 37 9.11 -16.57 22.77
C VAL A 37 7.87 -17.38 22.39
N ARG A 38 7.04 -17.77 23.34
CA ARG A 38 5.66 -18.14 23.03
C ARG A 38 4.88 -16.85 22.92
N PRO A 39 4.30 -16.54 21.75
CA PRO A 39 3.33 -15.46 21.66
C PRO A 39 2.16 -15.80 22.61
N HIS A 40 2.07 -15.10 23.72
CA HIS A 40 0.90 -15.21 24.61
C HIS A 40 -0.20 -14.33 23.96
N GLY A 41 -1.07 -14.96 23.24
CA GLY A 41 -2.21 -14.33 22.59
C GLY A 41 -2.54 -14.97 21.25
N PRO A 42 -3.74 -14.78 20.71
CA PRO A 42 -4.01 -15.10 19.32
C PRO A 42 -2.98 -14.38 18.44
N ALA A 43 -2.43 -15.07 17.46
CA ALA A 43 -1.48 -14.45 16.51
C ALA A 43 -2.13 -13.15 16.01
N PRO A 44 -1.41 -12.02 16.04
CA PRO A 44 -1.99 -10.75 15.61
C PRO A 44 -2.61 -10.97 14.23
N GLU A 45 -3.89 -10.68 14.12
CA GLU A 45 -4.64 -10.81 12.88
C GLU A 45 -3.91 -9.99 11.83
N GLN A 46 -3.44 -10.66 10.78
CA GLN A 46 -2.63 -10.00 9.77
C GLN A 46 -3.57 -9.21 8.86
N PRO A 47 -3.52 -7.87 8.83
CA PRO A 47 -4.50 -7.05 8.14
C PRO A 47 -4.75 -7.46 6.69
N TYR A 48 -3.71 -7.91 6.00
CA TYR A 48 -3.86 -8.35 4.61
C TYR A 48 -4.78 -9.57 4.45
N ARG A 49 -4.82 -10.48 5.44
CA ARG A 49 -5.73 -11.65 5.43
C ARG A 49 -7.18 -11.24 5.66
N HIS A 50 -7.40 -10.27 6.55
CA HIS A 50 -8.73 -9.69 6.79
C HIS A 50 -9.33 -9.20 5.46
N TRP A 51 -8.53 -8.55 4.64
CA TRP A 51 -8.92 -8.07 3.30
C TRP A 51 -8.77 -9.13 2.20
N GLY A 52 -8.55 -10.40 2.54
CA GLY A 52 -8.51 -11.51 1.59
C GLY A 52 -7.31 -11.52 0.67
N LEU A 53 -6.21 -10.87 1.04
CA LEU A 53 -4.93 -11.00 0.34
C LEU A 53 -4.18 -12.24 0.86
N THR A 54 -3.42 -12.88 -0.01
CA THR A 54 -2.63 -14.09 0.32
C THR A 54 -1.31 -13.78 1.01
N ALA A 55 -0.78 -12.59 0.78
CA ALA A 55 0.48 -12.11 1.34
C ALA A 55 0.41 -10.59 1.62
N PRO A 56 1.28 -10.05 2.50
CA PRO A 56 1.40 -8.62 2.65
C PRO A 56 1.84 -7.97 1.34
N LEU A 57 1.45 -6.71 1.16
CA LEU A 57 1.89 -5.93 0.00
C LEU A 57 3.39 -5.67 0.10
N ALA A 58 4.10 -5.95 -0.98
CA ALA A 58 5.53 -5.63 -1.06
C ALA A 58 5.73 -4.10 -1.05
N PRO A 59 6.76 -3.61 -0.34
CA PRO A 59 7.07 -2.19 -0.35
C PRO A 59 7.46 -1.73 -1.77
N ALA A 60 7.09 -0.49 -2.09
CA ALA A 60 7.50 0.12 -3.35
C ALA A 60 9.04 0.26 -3.39
N PRO A 61 9.66 0.13 -4.58
CA PRO A 61 11.06 0.45 -4.75
C PRO A 61 11.29 1.94 -4.47
N LYS A 62 12.52 2.30 -4.13
CA LYS A 62 12.92 3.71 -4.14
C LYS A 62 12.79 4.24 -5.56
N PRO A 63 12.22 5.44 -5.76
CA PRO A 63 12.07 5.99 -7.09
C PRO A 63 13.38 6.06 -7.85
N SER A 64 13.42 5.45 -9.01
CA SER A 64 14.54 5.64 -9.94
C SER A 64 14.39 7.00 -10.63
N PRO A 65 15.49 7.76 -10.84
CA PRO A 65 15.43 8.98 -11.60
C PRO A 65 14.80 8.74 -12.97
N GLY A 66 13.59 9.24 -13.15
CA GLY A 66 12.84 9.15 -14.38
C GLY A 66 12.95 10.46 -15.21
N PRO A 67 12.65 10.43 -16.49
CA PRO A 67 12.50 11.67 -17.23
C PRO A 67 11.31 12.45 -16.66
N PRO A 68 11.44 13.77 -16.46
CA PRO A 68 10.36 14.60 -15.94
C PRO A 68 9.10 14.48 -16.82
N ALA A 69 7.95 14.62 -16.22
CA ALA A 69 6.69 14.66 -16.94
C ALA A 69 6.73 15.81 -17.97
N ARG A 70 6.37 15.51 -19.22
CA ARG A 70 6.43 16.51 -20.29
C ARG A 70 5.35 17.56 -20.10
N SER A 71 5.71 18.80 -19.88
CA SER A 71 4.81 19.95 -20.03
C SER A 71 4.39 20.10 -21.48
N ALA A 72 3.12 20.37 -21.73
CA ALA A 72 2.62 20.59 -23.10
C ALA A 72 2.89 22.01 -23.62
N GLY A 73 3.71 22.79 -22.91
CA GLY A 73 4.09 24.15 -23.25
C GLY A 73 4.80 24.83 -22.10
N PRO A 74 5.56 25.90 -22.35
CA PRO A 74 6.23 26.65 -21.29
C PRO A 74 5.19 27.17 -20.27
N GLY A 75 5.44 26.90 -18.99
CA GLY A 75 4.64 27.40 -17.89
C GLY A 75 3.33 26.66 -17.58
N LEU A 76 2.89 25.68 -18.39
CA LEU A 76 1.68 24.91 -18.08
C LEU A 76 2.01 23.57 -17.40
N PRO A 77 1.27 23.18 -16.32
CA PRO A 77 1.48 21.90 -15.66
C PRO A 77 1.23 20.73 -16.62
N PRO A 78 2.03 19.67 -16.55
CA PRO A 78 1.81 18.46 -17.34
C PRO A 78 0.48 17.80 -16.94
N VAL A 79 -0.10 17.08 -17.89
CA VAL A 79 -1.22 16.16 -17.63
C VAL A 79 -0.69 14.75 -17.66
N VAL A 80 -0.86 14.03 -16.57
CA VAL A 80 -0.30 12.71 -16.37
C VAL A 80 -1.39 11.68 -16.07
N ASP A 81 -1.43 10.62 -16.83
CA ASP A 81 -2.23 9.41 -16.60
C ASP A 81 -1.34 8.18 -16.40
N HIS A 82 -0.03 8.38 -16.60
CA HIS A 82 0.99 7.35 -16.49
C HIS A 82 2.35 8.01 -16.21
N ILE A 83 3.13 7.41 -15.33
CA ILE A 83 4.50 7.81 -15.01
C ILE A 83 5.48 6.99 -15.84
N ARG A 84 6.41 7.66 -16.50
CA ARG A 84 7.50 6.99 -17.21
C ARG A 84 8.55 6.53 -16.21
N THR A 85 8.51 5.26 -15.85
CA THR A 85 9.48 4.66 -14.93
C THR A 85 9.87 3.26 -15.40
N ARG A 86 11.05 2.80 -14.97
CA ARG A 86 11.50 1.40 -15.09
C ARG A 86 11.12 0.57 -13.87
N ASP A 87 10.69 1.22 -12.79
CA ASP A 87 10.31 0.57 -11.56
C ASP A 87 9.00 -0.20 -11.77
N ARG A 88 8.92 -1.39 -11.21
CA ARG A 88 7.72 -2.24 -11.28
C ARG A 88 6.62 -1.76 -10.32
N VAL A 89 6.18 -0.54 -10.49
CA VAL A 89 5.26 0.16 -9.60
C VAL A 89 4.02 0.63 -10.35
N VAL A 90 2.86 0.62 -9.68
CA VAL A 90 1.63 1.28 -10.10
C VAL A 90 1.19 2.24 -9.00
N PHE A 91 0.39 3.25 -9.35
CA PHE A 91 -0.03 4.30 -8.44
C PHE A 91 -1.54 4.22 -8.25
N LEU A 92 -1.96 3.97 -7.01
CA LEU A 92 -3.37 3.96 -6.65
C LEU A 92 -3.79 5.34 -6.16
N THR A 93 -4.91 5.80 -6.68
CA THR A 93 -5.42 7.14 -6.38
C THR A 93 -6.92 7.09 -6.16
N TYR A 94 -7.47 7.91 -5.27
CA TYR A 94 -8.90 7.96 -5.05
C TYR A 94 -9.39 9.38 -4.73
N ASP A 95 -10.69 9.58 -4.92
CA ASP A 95 -11.36 10.83 -4.58
C ASP A 95 -12.07 10.63 -3.24
N HIS A 96 -11.57 11.27 -2.18
CA HIS A 96 -11.92 11.00 -0.79
C HIS A 96 -13.43 10.93 -0.54
N GLU A 97 -14.14 12.02 -0.78
CA GLU A 97 -15.56 12.08 -0.50
C GLU A 97 -16.40 11.12 -1.34
N ALA A 98 -16.00 10.91 -2.60
CA ALA A 98 -16.72 10.00 -3.48
C ALA A 98 -16.54 8.55 -3.02
N SER A 99 -15.37 8.19 -2.50
CA SER A 99 -15.06 6.86 -2.01
C SER A 99 -15.76 6.56 -0.69
N ALA A 100 -15.64 7.45 0.29
CA ALA A 100 -16.26 7.27 1.61
C ALA A 100 -17.80 7.19 1.55
N ARG A 101 -18.45 7.92 0.61
CA ARG A 101 -19.90 7.84 0.44
C ARG A 101 -20.37 6.54 -0.22
N ARG A 102 -19.54 5.95 -1.10
CA ARG A 102 -19.89 4.73 -1.83
C ARG A 102 -19.60 3.48 -1.06
N ASP A 103 -18.55 3.50 -0.25
CA ASP A 103 -18.07 2.34 0.47
C ASP A 103 -17.38 2.78 1.77
N PRO A 104 -18.06 2.69 2.93
CA PRO A 104 -17.49 3.05 4.22
C PRO A 104 -16.24 2.23 4.58
N ASN A 105 -16.15 0.98 4.13
CA ASN A 105 -15.02 0.10 4.44
C ASN A 105 -13.75 0.48 3.67
N PHE A 106 -13.87 1.28 2.61
CA PHE A 106 -12.73 1.64 1.77
C PHE A 106 -11.62 2.37 2.55
N THR A 107 -12.00 3.33 3.39
CA THR A 107 -11.03 4.08 4.21
C THR A 107 -10.32 3.18 5.21
N ASP A 108 -11.06 2.22 5.81
CA ASP A 108 -10.49 1.26 6.73
C ASP A 108 -9.50 0.33 6.03
N MET A 109 -9.84 -0.16 4.85
CA MET A 109 -8.92 -0.94 4.02
C MET A 109 -7.63 -0.19 3.71
N VAL A 110 -7.72 1.05 3.26
CA VAL A 110 -6.55 1.88 2.96
C VAL A 110 -5.65 2.03 4.17
N ARG A 111 -6.25 2.31 5.34
CA ARG A 111 -5.53 2.48 6.60
C ARG A 111 -4.88 1.19 7.09
N GLU A 112 -5.64 0.09 7.15
CA GLU A 112 -5.18 -1.19 7.69
C GLU A 112 -4.10 -1.83 6.82
N LEU A 113 -4.25 -1.78 5.50
CA LEU A 113 -3.24 -2.24 4.56
C LEU A 113 -2.07 -1.27 4.40
N ARG A 114 -2.15 -0.08 5.00
CA ARG A 114 -1.16 1.01 4.84
C ARG A 114 -0.85 1.28 3.37
N LEU A 115 -1.90 1.33 2.55
CA LEU A 115 -1.74 1.53 1.12
C LEU A 115 -1.09 2.88 0.83
N PRO A 116 -0.01 2.93 0.07
CA PRO A 116 0.60 4.18 -0.37
C PRO A 116 -0.25 4.77 -1.51
N VAL A 117 -1.37 5.39 -1.16
CA VAL A 117 -2.32 5.98 -2.11
C VAL A 117 -2.20 7.49 -2.14
N THR A 118 -2.50 8.08 -3.29
CA THR A 118 -2.69 9.52 -3.43
C THR A 118 -4.16 9.83 -3.33
N GLU A 119 -4.50 10.65 -2.36
CA GLU A 119 -5.85 11.12 -2.13
C GLU A 119 -6.07 12.46 -2.83
N PHE A 120 -7.14 12.55 -3.59
CA PHE A 120 -7.61 13.80 -4.14
C PHE A 120 -8.85 14.27 -3.37
N GLY A 121 -8.77 15.49 -2.82
CA GLY A 121 -9.94 16.19 -2.33
C GLY A 121 -10.88 16.47 -3.51
N THR A 122 -12.16 16.35 -3.29
CA THR A 122 -13.11 16.86 -4.28
C THR A 122 -13.05 18.38 -4.21
N ALA A 123 -12.67 19.03 -5.31
CA ALA A 123 -13.07 20.41 -5.52
C ALA A 123 -14.58 20.48 -5.25
N GLN A 124 -14.99 21.35 -4.35
CA GLN A 124 -16.39 21.44 -3.91
C GLN A 124 -17.28 21.86 -5.09
N GLY A 125 -17.78 20.92 -5.78
CA GLY A 125 -18.63 21.12 -6.93
C GLY A 125 -18.32 20.02 -7.91
N ARG A 126 -19.15 19.01 -7.96
CA ARG A 126 -19.10 17.92 -8.94
C ARG A 126 -19.23 18.39 -10.38
N ARG A 127 -19.11 19.70 -10.63
CA ARG A 127 -19.23 20.26 -11.97
C ARG A 127 -17.86 20.32 -12.61
N PRO A 128 -17.74 19.84 -13.84
CA PRO A 128 -16.52 20.05 -14.62
C PRO A 128 -16.18 21.54 -14.63
N VAL A 129 -14.93 21.86 -14.39
CA VAL A 129 -14.46 23.26 -14.48
C VAL A 129 -14.18 23.65 -15.93
N ALA A 130 -13.89 22.67 -16.78
CA ALA A 130 -13.66 22.88 -18.21
C ALA A 130 -14.87 23.59 -18.85
N GLY A 131 -14.58 24.58 -19.69
CA GLY A 131 -15.61 25.40 -20.34
C GLY A 131 -16.11 26.60 -19.52
N LEU A 132 -15.76 26.71 -18.24
CA LEU A 132 -16.04 27.92 -17.46
C LEU A 132 -15.06 29.05 -17.85
N PRO A 133 -15.45 30.32 -17.60
CA PRO A 133 -14.53 31.45 -17.72
C PRO A 133 -13.30 31.26 -16.82
N TYR A 134 -12.17 31.84 -17.21
CA TYR A 134 -10.89 31.70 -16.49
C TYR A 134 -11.00 32.01 -14.98
N ASP A 135 -11.62 33.13 -14.61
CA ASP A 135 -11.71 33.53 -13.20
C ASP A 135 -12.51 32.54 -12.37
N ALA A 136 -13.56 31.94 -12.93
CA ALA A 136 -14.36 30.93 -12.29
C ALA A 136 -13.50 29.63 -12.08
N GLN A 137 -12.79 29.18 -13.13
CA GLN A 137 -11.90 28.03 -13.02
C GLN A 137 -10.79 28.28 -12.00
N ARG A 138 -10.17 29.47 -12.01
CA ARG A 138 -9.12 29.83 -11.06
C ARG A 138 -9.63 29.85 -9.62
N THR A 139 -10.80 30.42 -9.38
CA THR A 139 -11.42 30.43 -8.04
C THR A 139 -11.65 29.01 -7.52
N GLU A 140 -12.23 28.15 -8.34
CA GLU A 140 -12.48 26.75 -7.98
C GLU A 140 -11.17 26.00 -7.72
N ILE A 141 -10.16 26.14 -8.56
CA ILE A 141 -8.90 25.43 -8.44
C ILE A 141 -8.09 25.93 -7.25
N CYS A 142 -7.92 27.26 -7.09
CA CYS A 142 -7.14 27.82 -6.01
C CYS A 142 -7.80 27.66 -4.63
N GLY A 143 -9.13 27.70 -4.58
CA GLY A 143 -9.91 27.63 -3.34
C GLY A 143 -9.79 26.27 -2.61
N HIS A 144 -9.45 25.22 -3.33
CA HIS A 144 -9.42 23.84 -2.81
C HIS A 144 -8.02 23.24 -2.71
N LEU A 145 -6.97 24.07 -2.72
CA LEU A 145 -5.59 23.60 -2.60
C LEU A 145 -5.27 23.12 -1.19
N ALA A 146 -5.37 21.83 -0.98
CA ALA A 146 -4.77 21.21 0.20
C ALA A 146 -3.24 21.26 0.13
N ARG A 147 -2.57 21.48 1.26
CA ARG A 147 -1.12 21.27 1.38
C ARG A 147 -0.89 19.79 1.71
N PRO A 148 0.09 19.09 1.17
CA PRO A 148 1.48 19.48 0.93
C PRO A 148 1.86 19.57 -0.55
N ARG A 149 3.16 19.76 -0.81
CA ARG A 149 3.73 19.72 -2.17
C ARG A 149 4.23 18.30 -2.50
N PRO A 150 4.20 17.83 -3.80
CA PRO A 150 3.74 18.57 -4.97
C PRO A 150 2.23 18.84 -4.94
N ARG A 151 1.80 19.98 -5.44
CA ARG A 151 0.37 20.31 -5.55
C ARG A 151 -0.20 19.64 -6.78
N LEU A 152 -0.93 18.58 -6.59
CA LEU A 152 -1.57 17.82 -7.65
C LEU A 152 -3.05 18.21 -7.75
N LEU A 153 -3.55 18.30 -8.97
CA LEU A 153 -4.96 18.55 -9.25
C LEU A 153 -5.53 17.36 -10.02
N ARG A 154 -6.65 16.83 -9.56
CA ARG A 154 -7.48 15.96 -10.38
C ARG A 154 -8.71 16.75 -10.84
N PRO A 155 -8.81 17.06 -12.13
CA PRO A 155 -10.01 17.68 -12.65
C PRO A 155 -11.23 16.77 -12.45
N PRO A 156 -12.41 17.32 -12.09
CA PRO A 156 -13.65 16.55 -12.01
C PRO A 156 -13.89 15.77 -13.31
N ASP A 157 -14.26 14.51 -13.17
CA ASP A 157 -14.49 13.57 -14.28
C ASP A 157 -13.32 13.44 -15.28
N GLY A 158 -12.13 13.91 -14.92
CA GLY A 158 -10.96 13.93 -15.79
C GLY A 158 -11.03 14.94 -16.92
N THR A 159 -12.00 15.86 -16.91
CA THR A 159 -12.19 16.86 -17.96
C THR A 159 -11.42 18.13 -17.66
N TYR A 160 -10.71 18.63 -18.65
CA TYR A 160 -9.91 19.86 -18.58
C TYR A 160 -9.76 20.48 -19.96
N ASP A 161 -9.49 21.78 -20.01
CA ASP A 161 -9.15 22.53 -21.21
C ASP A 161 -7.85 23.34 -21.00
N THR A 162 -7.49 24.16 -21.99
CA THR A 162 -6.30 25.02 -21.90
C THR A 162 -6.46 26.06 -20.78
N THR A 163 -7.68 26.56 -20.56
CA THR A 163 -8.00 27.51 -19.49
C THR A 163 -7.81 26.86 -18.12
N THR A 164 -8.26 25.61 -17.96
CA THR A 164 -8.03 24.81 -16.74
C THR A 164 -6.55 24.70 -16.42
N ARG A 165 -5.71 24.39 -17.42
CA ARG A 165 -4.27 24.26 -17.23
C ARG A 165 -3.61 25.58 -16.87
N ARG A 166 -4.03 26.68 -17.49
CA ARG A 166 -3.56 28.03 -17.17
C ARG A 166 -3.93 28.41 -15.73
N ALA A 167 -5.20 28.24 -15.35
CA ALA A 167 -5.65 28.50 -14.00
C ALA A 167 -4.88 27.63 -12.97
N ALA A 168 -4.64 26.37 -13.29
CA ALA A 168 -3.87 25.45 -12.46
C ALA A 168 -2.41 25.95 -12.30
N ALA A 169 -1.77 26.42 -13.36
CA ALA A 169 -0.44 27.01 -13.30
C ALA A 169 -0.39 28.20 -12.34
N ASP A 170 -1.34 29.13 -12.46
CA ASP A 170 -1.42 30.33 -11.65
C ASP A 170 -1.74 30.02 -10.16
N CYS A 171 -2.35 28.85 -9.88
CA CYS A 171 -2.54 28.32 -8.52
C CYS A 171 -1.33 27.51 -8.00
N GLY A 172 -0.27 27.39 -8.79
CA GLY A 172 0.95 26.64 -8.41
C GLY A 172 0.75 25.12 -8.39
N ILE A 173 -0.16 24.60 -9.23
CA ILE A 173 -0.32 23.16 -9.45
C ILE A 173 0.88 22.63 -10.22
N SER A 174 1.46 21.53 -9.74
CA SER A 174 2.62 20.89 -10.35
C SER A 174 2.23 19.96 -11.51
N ALA A 175 1.09 19.28 -11.41
CA ALA A 175 0.56 18.40 -12.46
C ALA A 175 -0.95 18.21 -12.35
N LEU A 176 -1.61 18.01 -13.49
CA LEU A 176 -2.98 17.49 -13.56
C LEU A 176 -2.89 15.97 -13.63
N VAL A 177 -3.58 15.27 -12.73
CA VAL A 177 -3.52 13.82 -12.60
C VAL A 177 -4.82 13.19 -13.11
N LEU A 178 -4.71 12.40 -14.15
CA LEU A 178 -5.76 11.54 -14.68
C LEU A 178 -5.49 10.08 -14.28
N TRP A 179 -6.11 9.15 -14.96
CA TRP A 179 -5.91 7.72 -14.73
C TRP A 179 -5.94 6.95 -16.04
N ARG A 180 -5.16 5.88 -16.10
CA ARG A 180 -5.16 4.95 -17.22
C ARG A 180 -6.09 3.76 -16.99
N ALA A 181 -6.36 3.44 -15.73
CA ALA A 181 -7.33 2.42 -15.36
C ALA A 181 -8.19 2.89 -14.18
N SER A 182 -9.38 2.32 -14.04
CA SER A 182 -10.33 2.67 -12.98
C SER A 182 -11.12 1.46 -12.51
N THR A 183 -11.42 1.40 -11.22
CA THR A 183 -12.30 0.40 -10.61
C THR A 183 -13.67 0.97 -10.22
N THR A 184 -13.96 2.22 -10.56
CA THR A 184 -15.14 2.95 -10.06
C THR A 184 -16.48 2.38 -10.50
N THR A 185 -16.50 1.56 -11.55
CA THR A 185 -17.69 0.85 -12.06
C THR A 185 -17.86 -0.55 -11.50
N GLY A 186 -17.08 -0.92 -10.48
CA GLY A 186 -17.11 -2.29 -9.91
C GLY A 186 -16.27 -3.30 -10.68
N THR A 187 -15.69 -2.91 -11.81
CA THR A 187 -14.74 -3.70 -12.60
C THR A 187 -13.53 -2.85 -12.96
N LEU A 188 -12.39 -3.48 -13.25
CA LEU A 188 -11.21 -2.77 -13.73
C LEU A 188 -11.39 -2.43 -15.21
N THR A 189 -11.58 -1.17 -15.49
CA THR A 189 -11.70 -0.61 -16.85
C THR A 189 -10.43 0.15 -17.22
N TYR A 190 -10.09 0.19 -18.50
CA TYR A 190 -8.90 0.86 -19.02
C TYR A 190 -9.28 1.97 -19.97
N ALA A 191 -8.58 3.09 -19.88
CA ALA A 191 -8.64 4.17 -20.85
C ALA A 191 -7.69 3.90 -22.03
N ARG A 192 -8.02 4.39 -23.22
CA ARG A 192 -7.12 4.45 -24.38
C ARG A 192 -6.50 3.11 -24.81
N GLY A 193 -7.31 2.06 -24.92
CA GLY A 193 -6.89 0.79 -25.54
C GLY A 193 -5.89 -0.03 -24.73
N ALA A 194 -5.59 0.35 -23.49
CA ALA A 194 -4.87 -0.51 -22.57
C ALA A 194 -5.78 -1.67 -22.12
N HIS A 195 -5.23 -2.87 -22.01
CA HIS A 195 -5.97 -4.05 -21.57
C HIS A 195 -5.36 -4.75 -20.37
N ARG A 196 -4.28 -4.19 -19.85
CA ARG A 196 -3.55 -4.72 -18.68
C ARG A 196 -2.82 -3.59 -17.96
N LEU A 197 -2.57 -3.80 -16.67
CA LEU A 197 -1.70 -2.92 -15.90
C LEU A 197 -0.25 -3.06 -16.34
N THR A 198 0.40 -1.92 -16.46
CA THR A 198 1.82 -1.79 -16.77
C THR A 198 2.51 -0.92 -15.70
N PRO A 199 3.84 -1.06 -15.52
CA PRO A 199 4.59 -0.15 -14.66
C PRO A 199 4.32 1.31 -15.01
N GLY A 200 4.10 2.13 -13.98
CA GLY A 200 3.80 3.55 -14.14
C GLY A 200 2.32 3.91 -14.28
N ASP A 201 1.42 2.93 -14.39
CA ASP A 201 -0.01 3.21 -14.53
C ASP A 201 -0.58 3.87 -13.28
N ILE A 202 -1.34 4.94 -13.49
CA ILE A 202 -2.15 5.58 -12.46
C ILE A 202 -3.55 4.95 -12.51
N VAL A 203 -3.99 4.42 -11.38
CA VAL A 203 -5.28 3.73 -11.25
C VAL A 203 -6.18 4.48 -10.28
N ARG A 204 -7.37 4.85 -10.72
CA ARG A 204 -8.42 5.40 -9.86
C ARG A 204 -9.19 4.25 -9.20
N ILE A 205 -9.17 4.18 -7.87
CA ILE A 205 -9.73 3.06 -7.11
C ILE A 205 -10.99 3.45 -6.34
N THR A 206 -11.96 2.58 -6.36
CA THR A 206 -13.20 2.39 -5.60
C THR A 206 -14.04 1.34 -6.33
N PRO A 207 -14.86 0.54 -5.70
CA PRO A 207 -15.05 0.27 -4.27
C PRO A 207 -14.05 -0.78 -3.73
N THR A 208 -14.20 -1.13 -2.42
CA THR A 208 -13.28 -2.03 -1.69
C THR A 208 -13.05 -3.37 -2.37
N ASP A 209 -14.12 -4.11 -2.69
CA ASP A 209 -14.01 -5.46 -3.26
C ASP A 209 -13.24 -5.48 -4.58
N THR A 210 -13.48 -4.51 -5.45
CA THR A 210 -12.78 -4.41 -6.73
C THR A 210 -11.34 -4.00 -6.52
N THR A 211 -11.06 -3.14 -5.54
CA THR A 211 -9.70 -2.75 -5.16
C THR A 211 -8.93 -3.93 -4.60
N VAL A 212 -9.54 -4.78 -3.78
CA VAL A 212 -8.89 -6.01 -3.28
C VAL A 212 -8.53 -6.96 -4.44
N ARG A 213 -9.44 -7.17 -5.40
CA ARG A 213 -9.14 -7.95 -6.61
C ARG A 213 -7.98 -7.35 -7.41
N LEU A 214 -7.96 -6.03 -7.54
CA LEU A 214 -6.86 -5.31 -8.19
C LEU A 214 -5.53 -5.54 -7.47
N LEU A 215 -5.51 -5.43 -6.13
CA LEU A 215 -4.31 -5.67 -5.32
C LEU A 215 -3.74 -7.06 -5.51
N ARG A 216 -4.59 -8.09 -5.57
CA ARG A 216 -4.17 -9.46 -5.92
C ARG A 216 -3.54 -9.52 -7.31
N GLY A 217 -4.18 -8.93 -8.29
CA GLY A 217 -3.63 -8.87 -9.66
C GLY A 217 -2.32 -8.09 -9.78
N ILE A 218 -2.09 -7.10 -8.92
CA ILE A 218 -0.81 -6.38 -8.79
C ILE A 218 0.26 -7.34 -8.25
N GLN A 219 -0.04 -8.06 -7.16
CA GLN A 219 0.88 -9.03 -6.56
C GLN A 219 1.25 -10.16 -7.55
N GLU A 220 0.26 -10.76 -8.22
CA GLU A 220 0.46 -11.83 -9.20
C GLU A 220 1.38 -11.42 -10.36
N ARG A 221 1.36 -10.14 -10.72
CA ARG A 221 2.23 -9.60 -11.78
C ARG A 221 3.59 -9.15 -11.27
N GLY A 222 3.88 -9.29 -9.98
CA GLY A 222 5.10 -8.80 -9.35
C GLY A 222 5.24 -7.27 -9.48
N LEU A 223 4.11 -6.57 -9.48
CA LEU A 223 4.07 -5.12 -9.36
C LEU A 223 3.91 -4.74 -7.89
N THR A 224 4.27 -3.52 -7.56
CA THR A 224 4.09 -2.92 -6.23
C THR A 224 3.23 -1.67 -6.32
N VAL A 225 2.71 -1.22 -5.18
CA VAL A 225 2.00 0.06 -5.11
C VAL A 225 2.96 1.11 -4.57
N GLY A 226 3.11 2.22 -5.26
CA GLY A 226 3.95 3.36 -4.85
C GLY A 226 3.15 4.64 -4.62
N ARG A 227 3.78 5.61 -3.96
CA ARG A 227 3.21 6.96 -3.82
C ARG A 227 3.48 7.74 -5.09
N LEU A 228 2.45 8.33 -5.66
CA LEU A 228 2.57 9.10 -6.89
C LEU A 228 3.46 10.33 -6.71
N GLU A 229 3.38 10.96 -5.53
CA GLU A 229 4.13 12.16 -5.19
C GLU A 229 5.65 11.96 -5.20
N ASP A 230 6.10 10.73 -5.01
CA ASP A 230 7.54 10.39 -5.04
C ASP A 230 8.11 10.35 -6.48
N TYR A 231 7.24 10.38 -7.49
CA TYR A 231 7.58 10.22 -8.91
C TYR A 231 7.26 11.45 -9.78
N LEU A 232 6.79 12.57 -9.17
CA LEU A 232 6.37 13.81 -9.86
C LEU A 232 7.20 15.05 -9.49
#